data_8af64704113871b147f7ade90648ab17
#
_entry.id   8af64704113871b147f7ade90648ab17
#
_cell.length_a   1.000
_cell.length_b   1.000
_cell.length_c   1.000
_cell.angle_alpha   90.00
_cell.angle_beta   90.00
_cell.angle_gamma   90.00
#
_symmetry.space_group_name_H-M   'P 1'
#
loop_
_entity.id
_entity.type
_entity.pdbx_description
1 polymer ?
#
loop_
_entity_poly.entity_id
_entity_poly.type
_entity_poly.pdbx_seq_one_letter_code
_entity_poly.pdbx_strand_id
1 'polypeptide(L)'
;MVGLLYAAVTYVRSPAGVFVEEMRRDLHPAHTHADAHITILPPRALSGTEEQAIQHLRSTCRTVAPFDVTMGDVESFIPATPTVFIRVAHGAYRFRELHDRLNTGVLHCDEPWPYMPHLTIVKMDTIDEARKVVGLARPRWDHCDDNRKIRIDALTFVKGVGERWIDLATIPFGQAQVETKKK
;
A
#
# COMPACT_ATOMS: atom_id res chain seq x y z
N MET A 1 -6.41 19.82 16.64
CA MET A 1 -5.70 19.89 15.34
C MET A 1 -5.29 18.46 14.99
N VAL A 2 -5.84 17.89 13.93
CA VAL A 2 -5.34 16.62 13.41
C VAL A 2 -3.95 16.92 12.83
N GLY A 3 -2.90 16.32 13.42
CA GLY A 3 -1.54 16.49 12.94
C GLY A 3 -1.40 15.99 11.51
N LEU A 4 -0.39 16.46 10.77
CA LEU A 4 -0.06 15.95 9.46
C LEU A 4 0.28 14.46 9.54
N LEU A 5 -0.33 13.67 8.67
CA LEU A 5 -0.08 12.23 8.57
C LEU A 5 0.68 11.91 7.29
N TYR A 6 1.59 10.95 7.39
CA TYR A 6 2.41 10.46 6.29
C TYR A 6 2.26 8.95 6.18
N ALA A 7 2.39 8.44 4.97
CA ALA A 7 2.36 7.00 4.72
C ALA A 7 3.39 6.64 3.63
N ALA A 8 3.75 5.37 3.55
CA ALA A 8 4.51 4.83 2.43
C ALA A 8 3.68 3.76 1.74
N VAL A 9 3.48 3.92 0.45
CA VAL A 9 2.64 3.04 -0.37
C VAL A 9 3.42 2.55 -1.59
N THR A 10 2.98 1.47 -2.18
CA THR A 10 3.36 1.10 -3.55
C THR A 10 2.11 1.07 -4.42
N TYR A 11 2.12 1.80 -5.53
CA TYR A 11 0.99 1.83 -6.45
C TYR A 11 0.96 0.56 -7.29
N VAL A 12 -0.25 0.02 -7.46
CA VAL A 12 -0.51 -1.16 -8.29
C VAL A 12 -1.03 -0.70 -9.65
N ARG A 13 -0.11 -0.43 -10.57
CA ARG A 13 -0.42 0.08 -11.92
C ARG A 13 -0.58 -1.02 -12.97
N SER A 14 -0.62 -2.28 -12.55
CA SER A 14 -0.88 -3.45 -13.39
C SER A 14 -2.38 -3.57 -13.75
N PRO A 15 -2.76 -4.45 -14.69
CA PRO A 15 -4.19 -4.73 -14.97
C PRO A 15 -5.01 -5.07 -13.72
N ALA A 16 -4.43 -5.77 -12.75
CA ALA A 16 -5.09 -6.04 -11.47
C ALA A 16 -5.44 -4.76 -10.69
N GLY A 17 -4.57 -3.76 -10.70
CA GLY A 17 -4.84 -2.45 -10.08
C GLY A 17 -5.99 -1.72 -10.77
N VAL A 18 -5.97 -1.66 -12.10
CA VAL A 18 -7.05 -1.08 -12.91
C VAL A 18 -8.39 -1.75 -12.61
N PHE A 19 -8.40 -3.09 -12.57
CA PHE A 19 -9.59 -3.87 -12.23
C PHE A 19 -10.15 -3.52 -10.84
N VAL A 20 -9.28 -3.37 -9.84
CA VAL A 20 -9.68 -2.98 -8.48
C VAL A 20 -10.24 -1.56 -8.46
N GLU A 21 -9.67 -0.63 -9.21
CA GLU A 21 -10.18 0.74 -9.30
C GLU A 21 -11.56 0.82 -9.98
N GLU A 22 -11.79 0.01 -11.01
CA GLU A 22 -13.10 -0.14 -11.65
C GLU A 22 -14.12 -0.72 -10.68
N MET A 23 -13.76 -1.81 -10.00
CA MET A 23 -14.62 -2.43 -8.99
C MET A 23 -14.95 -1.44 -7.86
N ARG A 24 -13.99 -0.64 -7.41
CA ARG A 24 -14.19 0.40 -6.39
C ARG A 24 -15.19 1.46 -6.84
N ARG A 25 -15.08 1.95 -8.08
CA ARG A 25 -16.01 2.94 -8.64
C ARG A 25 -17.45 2.44 -8.65
N ASP A 26 -17.64 1.16 -8.97
CA ASP A 26 -18.98 0.56 -9.01
C ASP A 26 -19.56 0.33 -7.61
N LEU A 27 -18.72 -0.12 -6.66
CA LEU A 27 -19.16 -0.51 -5.32
C LEU A 27 -19.28 0.68 -4.36
N HIS A 28 -18.50 1.75 -4.58
CA HIS A 28 -18.53 2.94 -3.72
C HIS A 28 -18.12 4.20 -4.51
N PRO A 29 -19.01 4.74 -5.36
CA PRO A 29 -18.70 5.88 -6.24
C PRO A 29 -18.21 7.13 -5.51
N ALA A 30 -18.61 7.34 -4.25
CA ALA A 30 -18.22 8.50 -3.46
C ALA A 30 -16.76 8.46 -2.97
N HIS A 31 -16.09 7.31 -2.98
CA HIS A 31 -14.74 7.11 -2.42
C HIS A 31 -13.73 6.60 -3.48
N THR A 32 -13.66 7.28 -4.63
CA THR A 32 -12.82 6.86 -5.76
C THR A 32 -11.47 7.59 -5.85
N HIS A 33 -11.07 8.31 -4.81
CA HIS A 33 -10.00 9.32 -4.90
C HIS A 33 -8.57 8.79 -4.71
N ALA A 34 -8.37 7.51 -4.47
CA ALA A 34 -7.05 6.93 -4.31
C ALA A 34 -6.78 5.87 -5.38
N ASP A 35 -5.66 5.99 -6.08
CA ASP A 35 -5.15 4.95 -6.98
C ASP A 35 -4.97 3.63 -6.21
N ALA A 36 -5.07 2.50 -6.93
CA ALA A 36 -4.84 1.19 -6.33
C ALA A 36 -3.42 1.10 -5.75
N HIS A 37 -3.31 0.79 -4.46
CA HIS A 37 -2.03 0.73 -3.76
C HIS A 37 -2.01 -0.30 -2.63
N ILE A 38 -0.82 -0.77 -2.31
CA ILE A 38 -0.55 -1.54 -1.10
C ILE A 38 0.21 -0.62 -0.14
N THR A 39 -0.33 -0.43 1.05
CA THR A 39 0.32 0.37 2.09
C THR A 39 1.45 -0.42 2.72
N ILE A 40 2.65 0.17 2.77
CA ILE A 40 3.83 -0.40 3.42
C ILE A 40 3.95 0.14 4.85
N LEU A 41 3.87 1.47 4.99
CA LEU A 41 3.78 2.12 6.30
C LEU A 41 2.41 2.81 6.41
N PRO A 42 1.53 2.35 7.32
CA PRO A 42 0.25 3.01 7.58
C PRO A 42 0.39 4.48 7.99
N PRO A 43 -0.67 5.28 7.87
CA PRO A 43 -0.65 6.70 8.22
C PRO A 43 -0.12 6.97 9.63
N ARG A 44 0.88 7.86 9.75
CA ARG A 44 1.59 8.19 10.98
C ARG A 44 2.11 9.63 11.00
N ALA A 45 2.33 10.17 12.18
CA ALA A 45 3.10 11.40 12.36
C ALA A 45 4.60 11.09 12.22
N LEU A 46 5.40 12.08 11.83
CA LEU A 46 6.85 11.99 11.87
C LEU A 46 7.38 12.47 13.22
N SER A 47 8.44 11.84 13.71
CA SER A 47 9.23 12.35 14.85
C SER A 47 10.39 13.26 14.40
N GLY A 48 10.44 13.64 13.11
CA GLY A 48 11.43 14.50 12.49
C GLY A 48 10.88 15.24 11.28
N THR A 49 11.76 15.65 10.36
CA THR A 49 11.37 16.38 9.15
C THR A 49 11.03 15.46 7.96
N GLU A 50 10.34 16.01 6.95
CA GLU A 50 10.05 15.30 5.69
C GLU A 50 11.35 14.88 5.00
N GLU A 51 12.38 15.72 5.00
CA GLU A 51 13.69 15.45 4.40
C GLU A 51 14.37 14.27 5.09
N GLN A 52 14.34 14.22 6.41
CA GLN A 52 14.89 13.10 7.20
C GLN A 52 14.15 11.79 6.89
N ALA A 53 12.81 11.84 6.79
CA ALA A 53 12.00 10.69 6.42
C ALA A 53 12.34 10.18 5.00
N ILE A 54 12.43 11.08 4.01
CA ILE A 54 12.80 10.74 2.62
C ILE A 54 14.21 10.15 2.57
N GLN A 55 15.16 10.72 3.31
CA GLN A 55 16.52 10.19 3.37
C GLN A 55 16.57 8.78 3.99
N HIS A 56 15.80 8.54 5.06
CA HIS A 56 15.69 7.24 5.69
C HIS A 56 15.10 6.21 4.73
N LEU A 57 14.00 6.55 4.04
CA LEU A 57 13.38 5.70 3.02
C LEU A 57 14.37 5.37 1.89
N ARG A 58 15.07 6.36 1.35
CA ARG A 58 16.06 6.17 0.28
C ARG A 58 17.21 5.25 0.70
N SER A 59 17.74 5.43 1.91
CA SER A 59 18.86 4.61 2.39
C SER A 59 18.45 3.14 2.56
N THR A 60 17.25 2.88 3.06
CA THR A 60 16.71 1.53 3.22
C THR A 60 16.39 0.90 1.87
N CYS A 61 15.64 1.59 1.01
CA CYS A 61 15.19 1.07 -0.30
C CYS A 61 16.34 0.74 -1.24
N ARG A 62 17.47 1.43 -1.13
CA ARG A 62 18.67 1.17 -1.93
C ARG A 62 19.21 -0.25 -1.78
N THR A 63 18.95 -0.89 -0.64
CA THR A 63 19.41 -2.26 -0.33
C THR A 63 18.31 -3.31 -0.50
N VAL A 64 17.11 -2.90 -0.95
CA VAL A 64 15.98 -3.79 -1.20
C VAL A 64 15.97 -4.17 -2.67
N ALA A 65 16.13 -5.45 -3.00
CA ALA A 65 15.93 -5.92 -4.36
C ALA A 65 14.44 -5.85 -4.72
N PRO A 66 14.07 -5.40 -5.93
CA PRO A 66 12.70 -5.53 -6.43
C PRO A 66 12.21 -6.97 -6.32
N PHE A 67 10.92 -7.15 -6.00
CA PHE A 67 10.34 -8.47 -5.79
C PHE A 67 8.95 -8.59 -6.41
N ASP A 68 8.53 -9.84 -6.63
CA ASP A 68 7.19 -10.14 -7.13
C ASP A 68 6.30 -10.62 -5.98
N VAL A 69 5.02 -10.25 -6.06
CA VAL A 69 3.97 -10.76 -5.19
C VAL A 69 2.82 -11.29 -6.01
N THR A 70 2.03 -12.19 -5.43
CA THR A 70 0.80 -12.69 -6.05
C THR A 70 -0.38 -12.34 -5.15
N MET A 71 -1.38 -11.70 -5.73
CA MET A 71 -2.62 -11.40 -5.06
C MET A 71 -3.46 -12.66 -4.84
N GLY A 72 -4.05 -12.79 -3.68
CA GLY A 72 -4.90 -13.90 -3.26
C GLY A 72 -6.38 -13.57 -3.37
N ASP A 73 -7.13 -13.98 -2.35
CA ASP A 73 -8.57 -13.87 -2.31
C ASP A 73 -9.06 -12.53 -1.77
N VAL A 74 -10.33 -12.22 -2.03
CA VAL A 74 -11.03 -11.11 -1.39
C VAL A 74 -11.38 -11.49 0.05
N GLU A 75 -10.91 -10.68 0.98
CA GLU A 75 -11.11 -10.81 2.41
C GLU A 75 -11.67 -9.49 3.01
N SER A 76 -11.90 -9.46 4.31
CA SER A 76 -12.31 -8.26 5.03
C SER A 76 -11.72 -8.23 6.44
N PHE A 77 -11.60 -7.04 7.01
CA PHE A 77 -11.22 -6.86 8.41
C PHE A 77 -12.40 -6.90 9.38
N ILE A 78 -13.57 -7.39 8.95
CA ILE A 78 -14.75 -7.55 9.81
C ILE A 78 -14.40 -8.55 10.94
N PRO A 79 -14.75 -8.29 12.21
CA PRO A 79 -15.54 -7.15 12.70
C PRO A 79 -14.74 -5.91 13.10
N ALA A 80 -13.41 -5.92 12.96
CA ALA A 80 -12.56 -4.81 13.43
C ALA A 80 -12.81 -3.51 12.64
N THR A 81 -12.86 -3.59 11.31
CA THR A 81 -13.21 -2.47 10.44
C THR A 81 -14.03 -2.93 9.23
N PRO A 82 -14.88 -2.04 8.65
CA PRO A 82 -15.68 -2.37 7.47
C PRO A 82 -14.86 -2.26 6.17
N THR A 83 -13.64 -2.81 6.16
CA THR A 83 -12.72 -2.75 5.03
C THR A 83 -12.72 -4.06 4.27
N VAL A 84 -12.91 -3.98 2.94
CA VAL A 84 -12.83 -5.10 2.00
C VAL A 84 -11.57 -4.94 1.15
N PHE A 85 -10.80 -6.01 1.04
CA PHE A 85 -9.48 -5.98 0.42
C PHE A 85 -9.12 -7.31 -0.26
N ILE A 86 -8.09 -7.29 -1.08
CA ILE A 86 -7.45 -8.48 -1.64
C ILE A 86 -6.15 -8.72 -0.87
N ARG A 87 -5.99 -9.92 -0.36
CA ARG A 87 -4.80 -10.33 0.38
C ARG A 87 -3.60 -10.51 -0.55
N VAL A 88 -2.40 -10.19 -0.09
CA VAL A 88 -1.17 -10.66 -0.72
C VAL A 88 -0.93 -12.10 -0.29
N ALA A 89 -1.08 -13.06 -1.23
CA ALA A 89 -0.95 -14.49 -0.95
C ALA A 89 0.52 -14.94 -0.95
N HIS A 90 1.25 -14.68 -2.03
CA HIS A 90 2.67 -14.99 -2.12
C HIS A 90 3.52 -13.73 -2.08
N GLY A 91 4.69 -13.79 -1.44
CA GLY A 91 5.59 -12.65 -1.30
C GLY A 91 5.24 -11.68 -0.15
N ALA A 92 4.19 -11.94 0.62
CA ALA A 92 3.79 -11.11 1.76
C ALA A 92 4.91 -10.89 2.79
N TYR A 93 5.80 -11.88 2.96
CA TYR A 93 6.94 -11.79 3.87
C TYR A 93 7.93 -10.67 3.44
N ARG A 94 8.07 -10.39 2.13
CA ARG A 94 8.91 -9.29 1.62
C ARG A 94 8.38 -7.93 2.04
N PHE A 95 7.06 -7.77 2.03
CA PHE A 95 6.42 -6.56 2.54
C PHE A 95 6.60 -6.41 4.06
N ARG A 96 6.49 -7.52 4.83
CA ARG A 96 6.73 -7.47 6.28
C ARG A 96 8.17 -7.10 6.60
N GLU A 97 9.14 -7.73 5.93
CA GLU A 97 10.56 -7.38 6.06
C GLU A 97 10.80 -5.89 5.76
N LEU A 98 10.22 -5.37 4.66
CA LEU A 98 10.35 -3.98 4.27
C LEU A 98 9.70 -3.04 5.30
N HIS A 99 8.49 -3.38 5.76
CA HIS A 99 7.77 -2.65 6.80
C HIS A 99 8.62 -2.53 8.07
N ASP A 100 9.15 -3.65 8.59
CA ASP A 100 9.93 -3.68 9.83
C ASP A 100 11.21 -2.87 9.71
N ARG A 101 11.87 -2.89 8.55
CA ARG A 101 13.06 -2.10 8.27
C ARG A 101 12.77 -0.59 8.17
N LEU A 102 11.60 -0.21 7.68
CA LEU A 102 11.17 1.17 7.51
C LEU A 102 10.53 1.76 8.75
N ASN A 103 9.87 0.93 9.59
CA ASN A 103 9.21 1.37 10.84
C ASN A 103 10.23 1.65 11.95
N THR A 104 11.22 2.50 11.65
CA THR A 104 12.33 2.86 12.55
C THR A 104 12.67 4.34 12.45
N GLY A 105 13.44 4.86 13.41
CA GLY A 105 13.89 6.26 13.41
C GLY A 105 12.73 7.25 13.33
N VAL A 106 12.80 8.21 12.42
CA VAL A 106 11.78 9.27 12.26
C VAL A 106 10.43 8.77 11.77
N LEU A 107 10.39 7.54 11.24
CA LEU A 107 9.18 6.87 10.74
C LEU A 107 8.62 5.86 11.74
N HIS A 108 9.25 5.68 12.90
CA HIS A 108 8.76 4.73 13.91
C HIS A 108 7.37 5.10 14.41
N CYS A 109 6.51 4.09 14.48
CA CYS A 109 5.18 4.20 15.07
C CYS A 109 4.79 2.86 15.67
N ASP A 110 4.30 2.88 16.91
CA ASP A 110 3.67 1.70 17.52
C ASP A 110 2.32 1.45 16.86
N GLU A 111 2.18 0.31 16.22
CA GLU A 111 0.97 -0.06 15.48
C GLU A 111 0.09 -0.97 16.35
N PRO A 112 -1.23 -0.72 16.43
CA PRO A 112 -2.13 -1.51 17.29
C PRO A 112 -2.38 -2.93 16.76
N TRP A 113 -2.05 -3.19 15.48
CA TRP A 113 -2.28 -4.46 14.81
C TRP A 113 -1.01 -4.93 14.08
N PRO A 114 -0.78 -6.25 13.99
CA PRO A 114 0.29 -6.79 13.16
C PRO A 114 0.11 -6.33 11.70
N TYR A 115 1.22 -5.90 11.09
CA TYR A 115 1.19 -5.47 9.69
C TYR A 115 0.81 -6.61 8.76
N MET A 116 -0.20 -6.39 7.93
CA MET A 116 -0.67 -7.31 6.90
C MET A 116 -0.79 -6.60 5.54
N PRO A 117 0.07 -6.94 4.55
CA PRO A 117 0.00 -6.33 3.24
C PRO A 117 -1.26 -6.74 2.49
N HIS A 118 -1.98 -5.75 1.98
CA HIS A 118 -3.25 -5.94 1.27
C HIS A 118 -3.50 -4.80 0.29
N LEU A 119 -4.32 -5.07 -0.72
CA LEU A 119 -4.83 -4.10 -1.67
C LEU A 119 -6.29 -3.81 -1.34
N THR A 120 -6.56 -2.65 -0.79
CA THR A 120 -7.93 -2.26 -0.41
C THR A 120 -8.80 -2.07 -1.65
N ILE A 121 -9.94 -2.75 -1.67
CA ILE A 121 -11.02 -2.51 -2.63
C ILE A 121 -11.80 -1.28 -2.18
N VAL A 122 -12.46 -1.37 -1.02
CA VAL A 122 -13.24 -0.28 -0.43
C VAL A 122 -13.20 -0.34 1.10
N LYS A 123 -13.46 0.81 1.72
CA LYS A 123 -13.84 0.92 3.13
C LYS A 123 -15.25 1.46 3.19
N MET A 124 -16.17 0.69 3.76
CA MET A 124 -17.58 1.04 3.90
C MET A 124 -17.84 1.80 5.21
N ASP A 125 -19.03 2.38 5.35
CA ASP A 125 -19.41 3.07 6.58
C ASP A 125 -19.84 2.08 7.67
N THR A 126 -20.43 0.95 7.27
CA THR A 126 -20.94 -0.07 8.19
C THR A 126 -20.41 -1.47 7.88
N ILE A 127 -20.40 -2.32 8.92
CA ILE A 127 -20.04 -3.74 8.80
C ILE A 127 -20.99 -4.50 7.87
N ASP A 128 -22.29 -4.18 7.89
CA ASP A 128 -23.28 -4.88 7.06
C ASP A 128 -23.14 -4.52 5.57
N GLU A 129 -22.80 -3.29 5.26
CA GLU A 129 -22.43 -2.90 3.88
C GLU A 129 -21.18 -3.62 3.42
N ALA A 130 -20.15 -3.67 4.26
CA ALA A 130 -18.92 -4.39 3.94
C ALA A 130 -19.17 -5.88 3.69
N ARG A 131 -20.06 -6.54 4.46
CA ARG A 131 -20.47 -7.94 4.20
C ARG A 131 -21.12 -8.12 2.83
N LYS A 132 -22.00 -7.21 2.44
CA LYS A 132 -22.64 -7.23 1.11
C LYS A 132 -21.58 -7.06 0.01
N VAL A 133 -20.67 -6.10 0.19
CA VAL A 133 -19.59 -5.83 -0.76
C VAL A 133 -18.65 -7.03 -0.91
N VAL A 134 -18.29 -7.74 0.16
CA VAL A 134 -17.50 -8.98 0.06
C VAL A 134 -18.19 -9.99 -0.87
N GLY A 135 -19.52 -10.17 -0.72
CA GLY A 135 -20.30 -11.08 -1.56
C GLY A 135 -20.31 -10.69 -3.05
N LEU A 136 -20.25 -9.39 -3.35
CA LEU A 136 -20.20 -8.87 -4.71
C LEU A 136 -18.78 -8.87 -5.31
N ALA A 137 -17.78 -8.57 -4.50
CA ALA A 137 -16.40 -8.45 -4.93
C ALA A 137 -15.74 -9.80 -5.23
N ARG A 138 -16.02 -10.84 -4.42
CA ARG A 138 -15.43 -12.18 -4.61
C ARG A 138 -15.64 -12.75 -6.01
N PRO A 139 -16.88 -12.95 -6.51
CA PRO A 139 -17.07 -13.53 -7.83
C PRO A 139 -16.48 -12.64 -8.94
N ARG A 140 -16.50 -11.33 -8.77
CA ARG A 140 -15.86 -10.43 -9.75
C ARG A 140 -14.35 -10.64 -9.80
N TRP A 141 -13.71 -10.73 -8.65
CA TRP A 141 -12.26 -10.96 -8.56
C TRP A 141 -11.87 -12.35 -9.06
N ASP A 142 -12.71 -13.37 -8.82
CA ASP A 142 -12.46 -14.73 -9.31
C ASP A 142 -12.50 -14.84 -10.82
N HIS A 143 -13.24 -13.96 -11.50
CA HIS A 143 -13.29 -13.83 -12.95
C HIS A 143 -12.22 -12.88 -13.52
N CYS A 144 -11.37 -12.30 -12.66
CA CYS A 144 -10.23 -11.53 -13.13
C CYS A 144 -9.16 -12.49 -13.65
N ASP A 145 -9.15 -12.74 -14.95
CA ASP A 145 -8.19 -13.62 -15.65
C ASP A 145 -6.82 -12.97 -15.78
N ASP A 146 -6.69 -11.71 -15.45
CA ASP A 146 -5.45 -10.98 -15.52
C ASP A 146 -4.45 -11.49 -14.48
N ASN A 147 -3.19 -11.45 -14.88
CA ASN A 147 -2.08 -11.89 -14.07
C ASN A 147 -2.10 -11.23 -12.67
N ARG A 148 -2.45 -11.99 -11.65
CA ARG A 148 -2.46 -11.55 -10.24
C ARG A 148 -1.05 -11.31 -9.68
N LYS A 149 -0.04 -11.51 -10.51
CA LYS A 149 1.36 -11.27 -10.16
C LYS A 149 1.70 -9.80 -10.38
N ILE A 150 2.26 -9.17 -9.35
CA ILE A 150 2.61 -7.75 -9.33
C ILE A 150 4.09 -7.61 -9.03
N ARG A 151 4.79 -6.83 -9.83
CA ARG A 151 6.16 -6.42 -9.57
C ARG A 151 6.19 -5.22 -8.63
N ILE A 152 6.95 -5.32 -7.57
CA ILE A 152 7.18 -4.26 -6.58
C ILE A 152 8.64 -3.81 -6.71
N ASP A 153 8.84 -2.60 -7.22
CA ASP A 153 10.16 -2.04 -7.54
C ASP A 153 10.39 -0.62 -6.99
N ALA A 154 9.36 -0.04 -6.40
CA ALA A 154 9.42 1.28 -5.78
C ALA A 154 8.38 1.43 -4.68
N LEU A 155 8.61 2.39 -3.78
CA LEU A 155 7.57 2.94 -2.92
C LEU A 155 7.39 4.44 -3.18
N THR A 156 6.22 4.96 -2.82
CA THR A 156 5.94 6.39 -2.82
C THR A 156 5.65 6.84 -1.40
N PHE A 157 6.36 7.86 -0.96
CA PHE A 157 6.11 8.55 0.31
C PHE A 157 5.05 9.61 0.08
N VAL A 158 3.98 9.56 0.85
CA VAL A 158 2.80 10.40 0.66
C VAL A 158 2.44 11.15 1.95
N LYS A 159 1.80 12.31 1.79
CA LYS A 159 1.34 13.20 2.86
C LYS A 159 -0.16 13.41 2.76
N GLY A 160 -0.86 13.25 3.87
CA GLY A 160 -2.29 13.56 3.98
C GLY A 160 -2.51 15.06 4.11
N VAL A 161 -3.33 15.61 3.19
CA VAL A 161 -3.76 17.02 3.21
C VAL A 161 -5.28 17.06 3.06
N GLY A 162 -5.99 17.27 4.16
CA GLY A 162 -7.44 17.10 4.20
C GLY A 162 -7.83 15.65 3.89
N GLU A 163 -8.68 15.46 2.90
CA GLU A 163 -9.12 14.12 2.45
C GLU A 163 -8.23 13.51 1.35
N ARG A 164 -7.17 14.21 0.94
CA ARG A 164 -6.29 13.78 -0.17
C ARG A 164 -4.92 13.38 0.32
N TRP A 165 -4.30 12.48 -0.44
CA TRP A 165 -2.90 12.12 -0.30
C TRP A 165 -2.10 12.76 -1.43
N ILE A 166 -0.96 13.36 -1.09
CA ILE A 166 -0.05 14.03 -2.03
C ILE A 166 1.26 13.26 -2.05
N ASP A 167 1.72 12.89 -3.25
CA ASP A 167 3.01 12.24 -3.45
C ASP A 167 4.15 13.24 -3.18
N LEU A 168 5.01 12.90 -2.22
CA LEU A 168 6.21 13.71 -1.90
C LEU A 168 7.44 13.19 -2.63
N ALA A 169 7.62 11.87 -2.68
CA ALA A 169 8.77 11.26 -3.33
C ALA A 169 8.46 9.81 -3.74
N THR A 170 8.82 9.44 -4.97
CA THR A 170 8.89 8.04 -5.40
C THR A 170 10.32 7.55 -5.28
N ILE A 171 10.51 6.42 -4.62
CA ILE A 171 11.81 5.89 -4.23
C ILE A 171 11.95 4.48 -4.82
N PRO A 172 12.78 4.30 -5.86
CA PRO A 172 13.02 2.99 -6.47
C PRO A 172 13.82 2.07 -5.56
N PHE A 173 13.64 0.76 -5.72
CA PHE A 173 14.40 -0.27 -5.06
C PHE A 173 15.67 -0.63 -5.84
N GLY A 174 16.71 -1.05 -5.11
CA GLY A 174 17.89 -1.71 -5.70
C GLY A 174 18.77 -0.86 -6.59
N GLN A 175 18.68 0.47 -6.57
CA GLN A 175 19.66 1.34 -7.25
C GLN A 175 20.97 1.41 -6.45
N ALA A 176 21.80 0.36 -6.54
CA ALA A 176 23.20 0.52 -6.27
C ALA A 176 23.75 1.53 -7.29
N GLN A 177 24.46 2.56 -6.81
CA GLN A 177 25.18 3.47 -7.68
C GLN A 177 26.11 2.65 -8.58
N VAL A 178 25.93 2.76 -9.89
CA VAL A 178 26.97 2.35 -10.83
C VAL A 178 28.11 3.34 -10.60
N GLU A 179 29.09 2.96 -9.77
CA GLU A 179 30.35 3.65 -9.73
C GLU A 179 30.97 3.61 -11.12
N THR A 180 30.85 4.70 -11.85
CA THR A 180 31.61 4.92 -13.08
C THR A 180 33.07 5.03 -12.66
N LYS A 181 33.79 3.90 -12.65
CA LYS A 181 35.27 3.95 -12.63
C LYS A 181 35.72 4.71 -13.88
N LYS A 182 36.04 5.99 -13.70
CA LYS A 182 36.84 6.70 -14.69
C LYS A 182 38.23 6.03 -14.71
N LYS A 183 38.53 5.42 -15.85
CA LYS A 183 39.93 5.09 -16.23
C LYS A 183 40.72 6.36 -16.51
#